data_a296b4d4e1eb60919853946daca3fce6
#
_entry.id   a296b4d4e1eb60919853946daca3fce6
#
_cell.length_a   1.000
_cell.length_b   1.000
_cell.length_c   1.000
_cell.angle_alpha   90.00
_cell.angle_beta   90.00
_cell.angle_gamma   90.00
#
_symmetry.space_group_name_H-M   'P 1'
#
loop_
_entity.id
_entity.type
_entity.pdbx_description
1 polymer ?
#
loop_
_entity_poly.entity_id
_entity_poly.type
_entity_poly.pdbx_seq_one_letter_code
_entity_poly.pdbx_strand_id
1 'polypeptide(L)'
;MLRKVFIILLISLSFVSCEFILDTEFASSYLNYTIIDAPSEVAQRAFKFAQLYEQEDTVYVWGGQEPLRKAIGIDCSGLVVMCYKYAMVDTVYELLSSDMTAQNIYDRASRRISVSNARKGDLIFIGTEGSNAVTHIGLFEKYENNKVYFIDSSEGKNGVHYSEYQVDNKKIKGYGRMRVKY
;
A
#
# COMPACT_ATOMS: atom_id res chain seq x y z
N MET A 1 -23.89 -4.10 56.36
CA MET A 1 -24.22 -3.24 55.21
C MET A 1 -23.11 -3.22 54.10
N LEU A 2 -21.88 -3.62 54.39
CA LEU A 2 -20.77 -3.59 53.43
C LEU A 2 -20.73 -4.78 52.43
N ARG A 3 -21.36 -5.90 52.71
CA ARG A 3 -21.31 -7.10 51.87
C ARG A 3 -22.16 -7.04 50.57
N LYS A 4 -23.20 -6.21 50.58
CA LYS A 4 -24.09 -6.07 49.39
C LYS A 4 -23.59 -5.11 48.34
N VAL A 5 -22.71 -4.18 48.71
CA VAL A 5 -22.12 -3.20 47.76
C VAL A 5 -21.02 -3.84 46.90
N PHE A 6 -20.29 -4.83 47.44
CA PHE A 6 -19.20 -5.50 46.72
C PHE A 6 -19.66 -6.44 45.60
N ILE A 7 -20.86 -7.02 45.74
CA ILE A 7 -21.42 -7.92 44.70
C ILE A 7 -21.95 -7.14 43.51
N ILE A 8 -22.48 -5.93 43.74
CA ILE A 8 -22.98 -5.09 42.63
C ILE A 8 -21.83 -4.52 41.80
N LEU A 9 -20.67 -4.24 42.40
CA LEU A 9 -19.50 -3.69 41.67
C LEU A 9 -18.81 -4.75 40.79
N LEU A 10 -18.85 -6.03 41.18
CA LEU A 10 -18.29 -7.13 40.41
C LEU A 10 -19.16 -7.54 39.22
N ILE A 11 -20.47 -7.32 39.30
CA ILE A 11 -21.40 -7.61 38.20
C ILE A 11 -21.31 -6.52 37.12
N SER A 12 -21.03 -5.26 37.46
CA SER A 12 -20.91 -4.17 36.51
C SER A 12 -19.63 -4.22 35.67
N LEU A 13 -18.53 -4.80 36.18
CA LEU A 13 -17.29 -4.95 35.44
C LEU A 13 -17.32 -6.10 34.40
N SER A 14 -18.18 -7.11 34.61
CA SER A 14 -18.29 -8.23 33.67
C SER A 14 -19.20 -7.93 32.46
N PHE A 15 -20.08 -6.94 32.57
CA PHE A 15 -20.95 -6.56 31.44
C PHE A 15 -20.24 -5.64 30.41
N VAL A 16 -19.32 -4.79 30.87
CA VAL A 16 -18.62 -3.83 29.96
C VAL A 16 -17.69 -4.54 28.97
N SER A 17 -17.08 -5.68 29.38
CA SER A 17 -16.19 -6.43 28.48
C SER A 17 -16.94 -7.28 27.44
N CYS A 18 -18.21 -7.65 27.72
CA CYS A 18 -19.00 -8.47 26.81
C CYS A 18 -19.65 -7.63 25.70
N GLU A 19 -20.09 -6.42 25.99
CA GLU A 19 -20.67 -5.51 24.99
C GLU A 19 -19.62 -5.03 23.98
N PHE A 20 -18.39 -4.77 24.43
CA PHE A 20 -17.32 -4.32 23.53
C PHE A 20 -16.85 -5.40 22.53
N ILE A 21 -16.91 -6.67 22.91
CA ILE A 21 -16.58 -7.80 22.03
C ILE A 21 -17.70 -8.05 21.01
N LEU A 22 -18.95 -7.93 21.43
CA LEU A 22 -20.11 -8.10 20.57
C LEU A 22 -20.19 -7.00 19.49
N ASP A 23 -19.85 -5.76 19.82
CA ASP A 23 -19.86 -4.65 18.88
C ASP A 23 -18.77 -4.78 17.81
N THR A 24 -17.62 -5.34 18.14
CA THR A 24 -16.54 -5.56 17.15
C THR A 24 -16.83 -6.74 16.20
N GLU A 25 -17.43 -7.81 16.68
CA GLU A 25 -17.87 -8.94 15.84
C GLU A 25 -19.07 -8.55 14.97
N PHE A 26 -20.01 -7.79 15.54
CA PHE A 26 -21.17 -7.29 14.83
C PHE A 26 -20.77 -6.29 13.74
N ALA A 27 -19.85 -5.37 14.01
CA ALA A 27 -19.34 -4.43 13.03
C ALA A 27 -18.58 -5.15 11.88
N SER A 28 -17.84 -6.21 12.18
CA SER A 28 -17.11 -6.98 11.17
C SER A 28 -18.04 -7.76 10.23
N SER A 29 -19.21 -8.18 10.70
CA SER A 29 -20.19 -8.92 9.88
C SER A 29 -20.95 -8.05 8.88
N TYR A 30 -20.94 -6.73 9.04
CA TYR A 30 -21.56 -5.78 8.11
C TYR A 30 -20.59 -5.24 7.05
N LEU A 31 -19.28 -5.44 7.21
CA LEU A 31 -18.30 -5.08 6.21
C LEU A 31 -18.13 -6.23 5.20
N ASN A 32 -19.16 -6.45 4.38
CA ASN A 32 -19.14 -7.46 3.31
C ASN A 32 -18.19 -7.01 2.17
N TYR A 33 -16.88 -7.11 2.39
CA TYR A 33 -15.93 -7.01 1.29
C TYR A 33 -15.00 -8.23 1.28
N THR A 34 -14.63 -8.64 0.09
CA THR A 34 -13.60 -9.66 -0.12
C THR A 34 -12.28 -8.97 -0.45
N ILE A 35 -11.18 -9.44 0.13
CA ILE A 35 -9.86 -8.93 -0.24
C ILE A 35 -9.28 -9.82 -1.34
N ILE A 36 -9.06 -9.23 -2.50
CA ILE A 36 -8.53 -9.91 -3.68
C ILE A 36 -7.24 -9.23 -4.17
N ASP A 37 -6.50 -9.89 -5.05
CA ASP A 37 -5.45 -9.24 -5.82
C ASP A 37 -6.06 -8.21 -6.76
N ALA A 38 -5.44 -7.05 -6.88
CA ALA A 38 -5.86 -6.05 -7.86
C ALA A 38 -5.90 -6.67 -9.28
N PRO A 39 -7.01 -6.52 -10.01
CA PRO A 39 -7.10 -6.98 -11.39
C PRO A 39 -6.00 -6.40 -12.28
N SER A 40 -5.70 -7.08 -13.38
CA SER A 40 -4.62 -6.66 -14.29
C SER A 40 -4.85 -5.28 -14.88
N GLU A 41 -6.09 -4.98 -15.24
CA GLU A 41 -6.50 -3.69 -15.76
C GLU A 41 -6.34 -2.55 -14.75
N VAL A 42 -6.63 -2.80 -13.47
CA VAL A 42 -6.41 -1.83 -12.39
C VAL A 42 -4.91 -1.56 -12.21
N ALA A 43 -4.08 -2.60 -12.17
CA ALA A 43 -2.64 -2.45 -12.05
C ALA A 43 -2.03 -1.70 -13.25
N GLN A 44 -2.44 -2.01 -14.46
CA GLN A 44 -1.99 -1.31 -15.66
C GLN A 44 -2.44 0.15 -15.71
N ARG A 45 -3.65 0.45 -15.25
CA ARG A 45 -4.13 1.84 -15.09
C ARG A 45 -3.32 2.58 -14.03
N ALA A 46 -3.00 1.94 -12.90
CA ALA A 46 -2.14 2.54 -11.87
C ALA A 46 -0.77 2.90 -12.43
N PHE A 47 -0.16 2.04 -13.23
CA PHE A 47 1.11 2.33 -13.89
C PHE A 47 1.00 3.53 -14.85
N LYS A 48 -0.10 3.66 -15.60
CA LYS A 48 -0.33 4.83 -16.47
C LYS A 48 -0.41 6.13 -15.67
N PHE A 49 -1.03 6.12 -14.48
CA PHE A 49 -1.04 7.29 -13.61
C PHE A 49 0.36 7.63 -13.08
N ALA A 50 1.20 6.63 -12.77
CA ALA A 50 2.59 6.90 -12.41
C ALA A 50 3.38 7.57 -13.55
N GLN A 51 3.12 7.17 -14.81
CA GLN A 51 3.69 7.83 -15.97
C GLN A 51 3.24 9.30 -16.10
N LEU A 52 1.97 9.60 -15.76
CA LEU A 52 1.49 10.99 -15.76
C LEU A 52 2.18 11.83 -14.66
N TYR A 53 2.40 11.27 -13.46
CA TYR A 53 3.15 11.95 -12.40
C TYR A 53 4.61 12.23 -12.83
N GLU A 54 5.22 11.33 -13.57
CA GLU A 54 6.56 11.52 -14.11
C GLU A 54 6.58 12.62 -15.19
N GLN A 55 5.62 12.60 -16.12
CA GLN A 55 5.49 13.60 -17.19
C GLN A 55 5.19 15.01 -16.69
N GLU A 56 4.55 15.15 -15.54
CA GLU A 56 4.26 16.43 -14.88
C GLU A 56 5.42 16.93 -14.01
N ASP A 57 6.59 16.30 -14.07
CA ASP A 57 7.77 16.64 -13.26
C ASP A 57 7.43 16.75 -11.75
N THR A 58 6.60 15.82 -11.24
CA THR A 58 6.15 15.85 -9.85
C THR A 58 7.32 15.68 -8.90
N VAL A 59 7.52 16.64 -7.99
CA VAL A 59 8.64 16.65 -7.07
C VAL A 59 8.46 15.67 -5.90
N TYR A 60 9.57 15.27 -5.28
CA TYR A 60 9.53 14.49 -4.06
C TYR A 60 9.21 15.39 -2.84
N VAL A 61 8.27 14.96 -2.02
CA VAL A 61 7.99 15.55 -0.70
C VAL A 61 7.72 14.41 0.29
N TRP A 62 8.51 14.33 1.34
CA TRP A 62 8.34 13.32 2.39
C TRP A 62 6.93 13.37 3.00
N GLY A 63 6.24 12.22 3.05
CA GLY A 63 4.85 12.15 3.51
C GLY A 63 3.85 12.75 2.53
N GLY A 64 4.29 13.17 1.35
CA GLY A 64 3.42 13.73 0.32
C GLY A 64 2.54 12.67 -0.32
N GLN A 65 1.23 12.98 -0.42
CA GLN A 65 0.21 12.15 -1.07
C GLN A 65 -0.73 13.04 -1.89
N GLU A 66 -0.14 13.86 -2.72
CA GLU A 66 -0.88 14.93 -3.41
C GLU A 66 -1.52 14.44 -4.71
N PRO A 67 -2.66 15.05 -5.10
CA PRO A 67 -3.28 14.82 -6.40
C PRO A 67 -2.32 15.10 -7.56
N LEU A 68 -2.57 14.47 -8.71
CA LEU A 68 -1.82 14.71 -9.95
C LEU A 68 -1.96 16.19 -10.39
N ARG A 69 -0.92 16.97 -10.12
CA ARG A 69 -0.80 18.39 -10.48
C ARG A 69 0.67 18.75 -10.55
N LYS A 70 1.01 19.66 -11.44
CA LYS A 70 2.37 20.20 -11.54
C LYS A 70 2.80 20.88 -10.23
N ALA A 71 4.04 20.67 -9.84
CA ALA A 71 4.70 21.26 -8.66
C ALA A 71 4.11 20.87 -7.29
N ILE A 72 3.30 19.81 -7.22
CA ILE A 72 2.87 19.21 -5.96
C ILE A 72 3.71 17.98 -5.67
N GLY A 73 4.09 17.81 -4.41
CA GLY A 73 5.03 16.78 -3.97
C GLY A 73 4.35 15.47 -3.58
N ILE A 74 5.04 14.38 -3.88
CA ILE A 74 4.59 13.03 -3.55
C ILE A 74 5.78 12.19 -3.10
N ASP A 75 5.60 11.33 -2.07
CA ASP A 75 6.61 10.34 -1.71
C ASP A 75 6.39 9.00 -2.44
N CYS A 76 7.25 8.01 -2.16
CA CYS A 76 7.20 6.73 -2.83
C CYS A 76 5.91 5.95 -2.56
N SER A 77 5.43 5.95 -1.33
CA SER A 77 4.19 5.26 -0.93
C SER A 77 2.96 6.05 -1.36
N GLY A 78 3.01 7.35 -1.26
CA GLY A 78 1.98 8.26 -1.76
C GLY A 78 1.74 8.09 -3.25
N LEU A 79 2.81 7.98 -4.06
CA LEU A 79 2.71 7.71 -5.49
C LEU A 79 1.91 6.42 -5.75
N VAL A 80 2.28 5.32 -5.09
CA VAL A 80 1.58 4.03 -5.26
C VAL A 80 0.11 4.15 -4.87
N VAL A 81 -0.18 4.71 -3.69
CA VAL A 81 -1.54 4.89 -3.17
C VAL A 81 -2.39 5.73 -4.12
N MET A 82 -1.88 6.87 -4.58
CA MET A 82 -2.61 7.76 -5.48
C MET A 82 -2.83 7.15 -6.87
N CYS A 83 -1.82 6.47 -7.42
CA CYS A 83 -1.97 5.78 -8.71
C CYS A 83 -3.05 4.71 -8.66
N TYR A 84 -3.08 3.89 -7.60
CA TYR A 84 -4.13 2.89 -7.43
C TYR A 84 -5.50 3.51 -7.13
N LYS A 85 -5.56 4.58 -6.33
CA LYS A 85 -6.80 5.33 -6.07
C LYS A 85 -7.42 5.82 -7.39
N TYR A 86 -6.64 6.44 -8.27
CA TYR A 86 -7.12 6.87 -9.58
C TYR A 86 -7.48 5.69 -10.50
N ALA A 87 -6.70 4.61 -10.44
CA ALA A 87 -6.97 3.44 -11.26
C ALA A 87 -8.30 2.76 -10.94
N MET A 88 -8.81 2.95 -9.73
CA MET A 88 -10.06 2.36 -9.25
C MET A 88 -11.27 3.30 -9.35
N VAL A 89 -11.09 4.55 -9.78
CA VAL A 89 -12.23 5.44 -10.08
C VAL A 89 -13.15 4.75 -11.10
N ASP A 90 -14.45 4.81 -10.87
CA ASP A 90 -15.49 4.14 -11.67
C ASP A 90 -15.40 2.61 -11.69
N THR A 91 -14.82 2.02 -10.66
CA THR A 91 -14.82 0.57 -10.46
C THR A 91 -15.49 0.20 -9.13
N VAL A 92 -15.66 -1.10 -8.89
CA VAL A 92 -16.16 -1.64 -7.61
C VAL A 92 -15.03 -1.91 -6.59
N TYR A 93 -13.80 -1.57 -6.94
CA TYR A 93 -12.63 -1.85 -6.11
C TYR A 93 -12.26 -0.65 -5.26
N GLU A 94 -11.75 -0.92 -4.05
CA GLU A 94 -11.26 0.10 -3.12
C GLU A 94 -9.91 -0.29 -2.53
N LEU A 95 -9.11 0.70 -2.15
CA LEU A 95 -7.89 0.50 -1.35
C LEU A 95 -8.22 -0.08 0.03
N LEU A 96 -7.32 -0.88 0.59
CA LEU A 96 -7.42 -1.34 1.99
C LEU A 96 -7.29 -0.18 2.98
N SER A 97 -6.53 0.86 2.62
CA SER A 97 -6.39 2.11 3.36
C SER A 97 -6.04 3.24 2.40
N SER A 98 -6.45 4.45 2.72
CA SER A 98 -6.16 5.66 1.93
C SER A 98 -4.77 6.25 2.19
N ASP A 99 -4.11 5.81 3.26
CA ASP A 99 -2.75 6.22 3.64
C ASP A 99 -1.98 5.01 4.16
N MET A 100 -0.83 4.72 3.54
CA MET A 100 0.01 3.57 3.87
C MET A 100 1.47 3.87 3.59
N THR A 101 2.34 3.52 4.53
CA THR A 101 3.80 3.51 4.28
C THR A 101 4.20 2.34 3.37
N ALA A 102 5.38 2.42 2.76
CA ALA A 102 5.94 1.32 1.96
C ALA A 102 5.98 -0.01 2.73
N GLN A 103 6.35 0.03 4.03
CA GLN A 103 6.34 -1.14 4.91
C GLN A 103 4.92 -1.69 5.11
N ASN A 104 3.93 -0.82 5.35
CA ASN A 104 2.53 -1.26 5.54
C ASN A 104 1.94 -1.88 4.26
N ILE A 105 2.26 -1.32 3.09
CA ILE A 105 1.87 -1.93 1.81
C ILE A 105 2.53 -3.31 1.67
N TYR A 106 3.81 -3.41 2.01
CA TYR A 106 4.55 -4.67 2.01
C TYR A 106 3.90 -5.71 2.90
N ASP A 107 3.56 -5.41 4.14
CA ASP A 107 3.10 -6.37 5.13
C ASP A 107 1.62 -6.73 5.01
N ARG A 108 0.76 -5.77 4.63
CA ARG A 108 -0.69 -5.86 4.79
C ARG A 108 -1.49 -5.70 3.50
N ALA A 109 -1.02 -4.84 2.59
CA ALA A 109 -1.78 -4.45 1.41
C ALA A 109 -1.25 -5.05 0.10
N SER A 110 -0.31 -6.00 0.17
CA SER A 110 0.16 -6.72 -1.00
C SER A 110 0.32 -8.22 -0.75
N ARG A 111 0.20 -9.00 -1.82
CA ARG A 111 0.59 -10.41 -1.84
C ARG A 111 1.96 -10.57 -2.51
N ARG A 112 2.86 -11.30 -1.88
CA ARG A 112 4.21 -11.58 -2.42
C ARG A 112 4.13 -12.38 -3.71
N ILE A 113 4.96 -12.01 -4.67
CA ILE A 113 5.12 -12.70 -5.95
C ILE A 113 6.61 -12.80 -6.31
N SER A 114 6.95 -13.73 -7.20
CA SER A 114 8.28 -13.76 -7.82
C SER A 114 8.39 -12.69 -8.91
N VAL A 115 9.61 -12.29 -9.27
CA VAL A 115 9.84 -11.36 -10.39
C VAL A 115 9.29 -11.89 -11.70
N SER A 116 9.37 -13.21 -11.93
CA SER A 116 8.84 -13.88 -13.12
C SER A 116 7.31 -13.83 -13.24
N ASN A 117 6.60 -13.64 -12.11
CA ASN A 117 5.14 -13.49 -12.05
C ASN A 117 4.70 -12.03 -11.95
N ALA A 118 5.65 -11.10 -11.86
CA ALA A 118 5.35 -9.68 -11.81
C ALA A 118 4.91 -9.18 -13.18
N ARG A 119 3.90 -8.33 -13.18
CA ARG A 119 3.33 -7.68 -14.36
C ARG A 119 3.33 -6.16 -14.16
N LYS A 120 3.22 -5.42 -15.25
CA LYS A 120 3.16 -3.96 -15.22
C LYS A 120 2.10 -3.46 -14.22
N GLY A 121 2.53 -2.58 -13.32
CA GLY A 121 1.73 -2.03 -12.24
C GLY A 121 1.80 -2.81 -10.92
N ASP A 122 2.36 -4.02 -10.87
CA ASP A 122 2.73 -4.66 -9.59
C ASP A 122 3.79 -3.81 -8.86
N LEU A 123 4.20 -4.21 -7.69
CA LEU A 123 5.03 -3.44 -6.78
C LEU A 123 6.44 -4.03 -6.68
N ILE A 124 7.45 -3.15 -6.63
CA ILE A 124 8.80 -3.48 -6.19
C ILE A 124 9.04 -2.85 -4.82
N PHE A 125 9.56 -3.63 -3.88
CA PHE A 125 9.88 -3.21 -2.52
C PHE A 125 11.39 -3.12 -2.33
N ILE A 126 11.85 -2.02 -1.78
CA ILE A 126 13.26 -1.67 -1.67
C ILE A 126 13.56 -1.26 -0.22
N GLY A 127 14.77 -1.53 0.22
CA GLY A 127 15.23 -1.17 1.56
C GLY A 127 16.75 -1.11 1.62
N THR A 128 17.28 -0.88 2.81
CA THR A 128 18.73 -0.86 3.04
C THR A 128 19.29 -2.28 2.95
N GLU A 129 20.44 -2.44 2.30
CA GLU A 129 21.16 -3.71 2.28
C GLU A 129 21.46 -4.20 3.69
N GLY A 130 21.28 -5.52 3.92
CA GLY A 130 21.45 -6.12 5.24
C GLY A 130 20.28 -5.93 6.22
N SER A 131 19.28 -5.09 5.90
CA SER A 131 18.05 -4.91 6.67
C SER A 131 16.88 -5.63 6.02
N ASN A 132 15.92 -6.10 6.82
CA ASN A 132 14.64 -6.63 6.32
C ASN A 132 13.57 -5.55 6.15
N ALA A 133 13.83 -4.32 6.62
CA ALA A 133 12.88 -3.23 6.54
C ALA A 133 12.69 -2.77 5.09
N VAL A 134 11.44 -2.52 4.73
CA VAL A 134 11.05 -1.87 3.47
C VAL A 134 10.93 -0.37 3.72
N THR A 135 11.81 0.40 3.11
CA THR A 135 11.86 1.86 3.27
C THR A 135 11.44 2.60 2.01
N HIS A 136 11.27 1.87 0.89
CA HIS A 136 10.95 2.46 -0.39
C HIS A 136 10.13 1.50 -1.26
N ILE A 137 9.36 2.04 -2.20
CA ILE A 137 8.45 1.29 -3.07
C ILE A 137 8.33 1.97 -4.44
N GLY A 138 8.12 1.18 -5.49
CA GLY A 138 7.79 1.66 -6.82
C GLY A 138 6.76 0.77 -7.53
N LEU A 139 6.24 1.26 -8.66
CA LEU A 139 5.40 0.49 -9.56
C LEU A 139 6.27 -0.22 -10.60
N PHE A 140 6.23 -1.53 -10.60
CA PHE A 140 6.99 -2.39 -11.51
C PHE A 140 6.53 -2.20 -12.95
N GLU A 141 7.47 -2.08 -13.86
CA GLU A 141 7.21 -2.01 -15.30
C GLU A 141 7.44 -3.36 -15.98
N LYS A 142 8.69 -3.84 -15.93
CA LYS A 142 9.12 -5.07 -16.59
C LYS A 142 10.39 -5.63 -15.97
N TYR A 143 10.63 -6.91 -16.28
CA TYR A 143 11.90 -7.59 -16.08
C TYR A 143 12.47 -7.96 -17.44
N GLU A 144 13.66 -7.50 -17.75
CA GLU A 144 14.32 -7.71 -19.04
C GLU A 144 15.84 -7.64 -18.88
N ASN A 145 16.58 -8.52 -19.52
CA ASN A 145 18.05 -8.52 -19.52
C ASN A 145 18.67 -8.48 -18.11
N ASN A 146 18.13 -9.28 -17.19
CA ASN A 146 18.55 -9.35 -15.78
C ASN A 146 18.38 -8.04 -14.99
N LYS A 147 17.58 -7.11 -15.52
CA LYS A 147 17.21 -5.85 -14.87
C LYS A 147 15.71 -5.78 -14.61
N VAL A 148 15.35 -5.12 -13.54
CA VAL A 148 13.97 -4.72 -13.23
C VAL A 148 13.82 -3.23 -13.44
N TYR A 149 12.76 -2.84 -14.14
CA TYR A 149 12.41 -1.46 -14.44
C TYR A 149 11.15 -1.08 -13.68
N PHE A 150 11.10 0.13 -13.15
CA PHE A 150 9.97 0.59 -12.34
C PHE A 150 9.88 2.12 -12.36
N ILE A 151 8.74 2.66 -11.92
CA ILE A 151 8.58 4.10 -11.64
C ILE A 151 8.45 4.26 -10.12
N ASP A 152 9.19 5.20 -9.56
CA ASP A 152 9.17 5.54 -8.15
C ASP A 152 9.30 7.06 -7.94
N SER A 153 8.87 7.54 -6.76
CA SER A 153 9.18 8.89 -6.31
C SER A 153 10.30 8.82 -5.28
N SER A 154 11.43 9.47 -5.53
CA SER A 154 12.60 9.40 -4.66
C SER A 154 13.24 10.76 -4.43
N GLU A 155 13.71 10.97 -3.18
CA GLU A 155 14.45 12.18 -2.79
C GLU A 155 15.73 12.36 -3.62
N GLY A 156 16.47 11.27 -3.85
CA GLY A 156 17.74 11.32 -4.58
C GLY A 156 17.63 11.78 -6.03
N LYS A 157 16.43 11.62 -6.63
CA LYS A 157 16.12 12.14 -7.99
C LYS A 157 15.19 13.36 -7.95
N ASN A 158 14.82 13.79 -6.74
CA ASN A 158 13.93 14.92 -6.49
C ASN A 158 12.55 14.79 -7.16
N GLY A 159 11.98 13.59 -7.22
CA GLY A 159 10.64 13.42 -7.77
C GLY A 159 10.36 12.04 -8.33
N VAL A 160 9.36 11.99 -9.22
CA VAL A 160 8.90 10.78 -9.88
C VAL A 160 9.73 10.50 -11.13
N HIS A 161 10.32 9.31 -11.21
CA HIS A 161 11.22 8.93 -12.30
C HIS A 161 11.15 7.45 -12.63
N TYR A 162 11.58 7.12 -13.85
CA TYR A 162 11.96 5.74 -14.18
C TYR A 162 13.27 5.36 -13.50
N SER A 163 13.27 4.18 -12.93
CA SER A 163 14.40 3.59 -12.21
C SER A 163 14.66 2.17 -12.68
N GLU A 164 15.91 1.71 -12.52
CA GLU A 164 16.26 0.33 -12.80
C GLU A 164 17.23 -0.23 -11.75
N TYR A 165 17.12 -1.53 -11.49
CA TYR A 165 18.09 -2.29 -10.70
C TYR A 165 18.42 -3.60 -11.39
N GLN A 166 19.63 -4.13 -11.13
CA GLN A 166 19.92 -5.53 -11.38
C GLN A 166 19.00 -6.39 -10.50
N VAL A 167 18.51 -7.50 -11.02
CA VAL A 167 17.52 -8.34 -10.30
C VAL A 167 18.06 -8.90 -8.99
N ASP A 168 19.38 -9.07 -8.87
CA ASP A 168 20.08 -9.55 -7.68
C ASP A 168 20.54 -8.43 -6.72
N ASN A 169 20.12 -7.18 -6.98
CA ASN A 169 20.46 -6.05 -6.12
C ASN A 169 19.96 -6.28 -4.69
N LYS A 170 20.90 -6.23 -3.73
CA LYS A 170 20.62 -6.52 -2.30
C LYS A 170 19.66 -5.56 -1.61
N LYS A 171 19.37 -4.44 -2.25
CA LYS A 171 18.34 -3.49 -1.78
C LYS A 171 16.92 -3.97 -2.12
N ILE A 172 16.72 -4.84 -3.10
CA ILE A 172 15.40 -5.38 -3.43
C ILE A 172 14.94 -6.31 -2.29
N LYS A 173 13.79 -6.01 -1.70
CA LYS A 173 13.14 -6.79 -0.62
C LYS A 173 12.06 -7.73 -1.16
N GLY A 174 11.71 -7.59 -2.42
CA GLY A 174 10.78 -8.45 -3.11
C GLY A 174 9.82 -7.71 -4.02
N TYR A 175 8.87 -8.47 -4.53
CA TYR A 175 7.81 -7.96 -5.42
C TYR A 175 6.46 -8.33 -4.82
N GLY A 176 5.44 -7.54 -5.12
CA GLY A 176 4.09 -7.78 -4.61
C GLY A 176 3.01 -7.33 -5.57
N ARG A 177 1.85 -7.94 -5.44
CA ARG A 177 0.62 -7.51 -6.09
C ARG A 177 -0.25 -6.79 -5.09
N MET A 178 -0.68 -5.58 -5.43
CA MET A 178 -1.59 -4.82 -4.58
C MET A 178 -2.85 -5.64 -4.31
N ARG A 179 -3.34 -5.59 -3.07
CA ARG A 179 -4.62 -6.17 -2.67
C ARG A 179 -5.65 -5.06 -2.50
N VAL A 180 -6.86 -5.35 -2.91
CA VAL A 180 -7.98 -4.40 -2.91
C VAL A 180 -9.22 -5.03 -2.29
N LYS A 181 -10.12 -4.21 -1.80
CA LYS A 181 -11.49 -4.62 -1.42
C LYS A 181 -12.32 -4.71 -2.70
N TYR A 182 -13.21 -5.74 -2.70
CA TYR A 182 -14.20 -5.99 -3.76
C TYR A 182 -15.55 -6.30 -3.12
#